data_acab1de551281f7b1aab8c5487c75662
#
_entry.id   acab1de551281f7b1aab8c5487c75662
#
_cell.length_a   1.000
_cell.length_b   1.000
_cell.length_c   1.000
_cell.angle_alpha   90.00
_cell.angle_beta   90.00
_cell.angle_gamma   90.00
#
_symmetry.space_group_name_H-M   'P 1'
#
loop_
_entity.id
_entity.type
_entity.pdbx_description
1 polymer ?
#
loop_
_entity_poly.entity_id
_entity_poly.type
_entity_poly.pdbx_seq_one_letter_code
_entity_poly.pdbx_strand_id
1 'polypeptide(L)'
;MGFQVGEAVEVTAEDVAQGGWCVARPAGFPVLFVRHALPGERVVARVTEVTSRFARADAVQILQPSADRVPPPCPNARPGACGGCDWQHASLPAQRALKAAVIGQQLRRLAGVDREVTVEPLPGDEATGGPAAHPAITARGGEPGLGWRTRVQFAVRDDGVAGLRAHRSHEVVDVGDCLIAHPRIRDLGIPRRDWPGVAAVEAIVGSGPGAERAVIITPAGRSEYKEGMTTVPAESVLRRAGRRLSPVRGRGYLSQRAAGREWRVSAAAFWQVHPAAADTLTEAVLAATEPGPGDTVLDLYCGAGLFAGAVAPVVGDGGAVIGIESDQAAVRDARHNLRDWPWARVHRGDVAQVLRRTTLPPARLVIADPPRAGLAREVVGYLSQAPAAERFGYVSCDPATLARDLGLLLARGWALENLRAFDAFPMTHHVECVATLTR
;
A
#
# COMPACT_ATOMS: atom_id res chain seq x y z
N MET A 1 -8.12 -10.99 -36.67
CA MET A 1 -7.19 -12.02 -36.13
C MET A 1 -7.17 -11.87 -34.60
N GLY A 2 -6.99 -12.93 -33.85
CA GLY A 2 -6.94 -12.91 -32.39
C GLY A 2 -5.69 -13.63 -31.89
N PHE A 3 -5.19 -13.21 -30.74
CA PHE A 3 -4.08 -13.89 -30.05
C PHE A 3 -4.49 -15.27 -29.54
N GLN A 4 -3.52 -16.17 -29.40
CA GLN A 4 -3.66 -17.44 -28.71
C GLN A 4 -2.77 -17.47 -27.46
N VAL A 5 -3.26 -18.09 -26.37
CA VAL A 5 -2.45 -18.29 -25.17
C VAL A 5 -1.23 -19.15 -25.50
N GLY A 6 -0.05 -18.71 -25.05
CA GLY A 6 1.25 -19.34 -25.36
C GLY A 6 1.93 -18.82 -26.62
N GLU A 7 1.21 -18.10 -27.48
CA GLU A 7 1.77 -17.48 -28.69
C GLU A 7 2.86 -16.45 -28.32
N ALA A 8 3.94 -16.44 -29.09
CA ALA A 8 5.01 -15.44 -28.98
C ALA A 8 4.88 -14.42 -30.12
N VAL A 9 4.76 -13.15 -29.75
CA VAL A 9 4.58 -12.04 -30.71
C VAL A 9 5.64 -10.98 -30.48
N GLU A 10 6.18 -10.44 -31.56
CA GLU A 10 7.07 -9.28 -31.49
C GLU A 10 6.23 -8.01 -31.48
N VAL A 11 6.46 -7.16 -30.47
CA VAL A 11 5.72 -5.90 -30.30
C VAL A 11 6.62 -4.79 -29.76
N THR A 12 6.21 -3.55 -30.03
CA THR A 12 6.78 -2.37 -29.35
C THR A 12 5.86 -1.96 -28.20
N ALA A 13 6.42 -1.84 -27.02
CA ALA A 13 5.73 -1.28 -25.85
C ALA A 13 5.64 0.24 -26.01
N GLU A 14 4.41 0.79 -26.04
CA GLU A 14 4.19 2.21 -26.36
C GLU A 14 4.15 3.06 -25.11
N ASP A 15 3.35 2.67 -24.11
CA ASP A 15 3.06 3.46 -22.91
C ASP A 15 2.84 2.56 -21.72
N VAL A 16 2.88 3.15 -20.52
CA VAL A 16 2.56 2.45 -19.28
C VAL A 16 1.05 2.49 -18.99
N ALA A 17 0.52 1.46 -18.36
CA ALA A 17 -0.86 1.38 -17.92
C ALA A 17 -0.96 1.05 -16.43
N GLN A 18 -2.13 1.33 -15.85
CA GLN A 18 -2.48 0.93 -14.48
C GLN A 18 -2.19 -0.55 -14.23
N GLY A 19 -1.55 -0.87 -13.13
CA GLY A 19 -1.20 -2.24 -12.74
C GLY A 19 0.17 -2.71 -13.19
N GLY A 20 1.05 -1.81 -13.65
CA GLY A 20 2.45 -2.11 -13.99
C GLY A 20 2.65 -2.72 -15.37
N TRP A 21 1.67 -2.61 -16.25
CA TRP A 21 1.72 -3.09 -17.63
C TRP A 21 2.22 -2.02 -18.59
N CYS A 22 2.86 -2.44 -19.68
CA CYS A 22 2.99 -1.61 -20.87
C CYS A 22 1.90 -1.96 -21.89
N VAL A 23 1.50 -0.99 -22.69
CA VAL A 23 0.50 -1.15 -23.75
C VAL A 23 1.23 -1.36 -25.07
N ALA A 24 0.80 -2.34 -25.86
CA ALA A 24 1.19 -2.50 -27.25
C ALA A 24 -0.05 -2.62 -28.14
N ARG A 25 0.01 -2.06 -29.36
CA ARG A 25 -1.11 -2.05 -30.33
C ARG A 25 -0.66 -2.62 -31.68
N PRO A 26 -0.46 -3.96 -31.77
CA PRO A 26 -0.10 -4.58 -33.03
C PRO A 26 -1.23 -4.43 -34.06
N ALA A 27 -0.89 -4.09 -35.29
CA ALA A 27 -1.85 -3.88 -36.36
C ALA A 27 -2.73 -5.11 -36.60
N GLY A 28 -4.06 -4.94 -36.60
CA GLY A 28 -5.04 -6.01 -36.80
C GLY A 28 -5.31 -6.91 -35.59
N PHE A 29 -4.75 -6.60 -34.44
CA PHE A 29 -4.96 -7.33 -33.18
C PHE A 29 -5.58 -6.43 -32.11
N PRO A 30 -6.22 -7.02 -31.06
CA PRO A 30 -6.62 -6.29 -29.87
C PRO A 30 -5.42 -5.68 -29.14
N VAL A 31 -5.70 -4.73 -28.21
CA VAL A 31 -4.67 -4.18 -27.31
C VAL A 31 -4.01 -5.30 -26.51
N LEU A 32 -2.69 -5.28 -26.45
CA LEU A 32 -1.88 -6.21 -25.66
C LEU A 32 -1.26 -5.48 -24.47
N PHE A 33 -1.53 -5.98 -23.25
CA PHE A 33 -0.89 -5.53 -22.02
C PHE A 33 0.32 -6.41 -21.73
N VAL A 34 1.52 -5.82 -21.72
CA VAL A 34 2.80 -6.55 -21.62
C VAL A 34 3.46 -6.23 -20.29
N ARG A 35 3.74 -7.25 -19.48
CA ARG A 35 4.59 -7.14 -18.27
C ARG A 35 6.05 -7.32 -18.62
N HIS A 36 6.92 -6.90 -17.71
CA HIS A 36 8.37 -6.99 -17.81
C HIS A 36 8.97 -6.22 -19.02
N ALA A 37 8.17 -5.36 -19.66
CA ALA A 37 8.62 -4.40 -20.67
C ALA A 37 8.62 -2.97 -20.07
N LEU A 38 9.36 -2.07 -20.75
CA LEU A 38 9.33 -0.62 -20.51
C LEU A 38 8.85 0.10 -21.77
N PRO A 39 8.26 1.29 -21.65
CA PRO A 39 7.88 2.10 -22.81
C PRO A 39 9.06 2.34 -23.75
N GLY A 40 8.80 2.23 -25.05
CA GLY A 40 9.80 2.35 -26.11
C GLY A 40 10.55 1.07 -26.44
N GLU A 41 10.43 0.00 -25.64
CA GLU A 41 11.12 -1.25 -25.91
C GLU A 41 10.45 -2.07 -27.01
N ARG A 42 11.29 -2.72 -27.84
CA ARG A 42 10.85 -3.79 -28.74
C ARG A 42 11.15 -5.13 -28.07
N VAL A 43 10.11 -5.97 -27.95
CA VAL A 43 10.17 -7.20 -27.16
C VAL A 43 9.48 -8.36 -27.88
N VAL A 44 9.89 -9.58 -27.56
CA VAL A 44 9.07 -10.78 -27.82
C VAL A 44 8.21 -11.00 -26.57
N ALA A 45 6.89 -10.89 -26.72
CA ALA A 45 5.91 -11.06 -25.67
C ALA A 45 5.19 -12.40 -25.85
N ARG A 46 5.12 -13.21 -24.77
CA ARG A 46 4.36 -14.46 -24.74
C ARG A 46 2.99 -14.21 -24.15
N VAL A 47 1.95 -14.48 -24.91
CA VAL A 47 0.56 -14.28 -24.51
C VAL A 47 0.20 -15.22 -23.34
N THR A 48 -0.32 -14.66 -22.25
CA THR A 48 -0.70 -15.38 -21.04
C THR A 48 -2.21 -15.43 -20.81
N GLU A 49 -2.95 -14.46 -21.35
CA GLU A 49 -4.41 -14.37 -21.21
C GLU A 49 -5.01 -13.70 -22.46
N VAL A 50 -6.16 -14.19 -22.90
CA VAL A 50 -6.93 -13.59 -24.00
C VAL A 50 -8.36 -13.37 -23.54
N THR A 51 -8.85 -12.15 -23.78
CA THR A 51 -10.26 -11.76 -23.55
C THR A 51 -10.88 -11.26 -24.85
N SER A 52 -12.18 -10.95 -24.84
CA SER A 52 -12.85 -10.37 -26.02
C SER A 52 -12.38 -8.96 -26.39
N ARG A 53 -11.69 -8.23 -25.49
CA ARG A 53 -11.33 -6.82 -25.67
C ARG A 53 -9.84 -6.57 -25.69
N PHE A 54 -9.05 -7.40 -25.06
CA PHE A 54 -7.61 -7.26 -24.91
C PHE A 54 -6.95 -8.61 -24.65
N ALA A 55 -5.63 -8.66 -24.80
CA ALA A 55 -4.83 -9.78 -24.33
C ALA A 55 -3.75 -9.31 -23.33
N ARG A 56 -3.19 -10.25 -22.58
CA ARG A 56 -2.05 -10.02 -21.68
C ARG A 56 -0.89 -10.91 -22.10
N ALA A 57 0.32 -10.42 -21.87
CA ALA A 57 1.54 -11.13 -22.19
C ALA A 57 2.67 -10.76 -21.22
N ASP A 58 3.67 -11.61 -21.15
CA ASP A 58 4.93 -11.32 -20.47
C ASP A 58 6.04 -11.16 -21.52
N ALA A 59 6.84 -10.09 -21.46
CA ALA A 59 8.04 -9.95 -22.26
C ALA A 59 9.06 -11.03 -21.85
N VAL A 60 9.33 -11.96 -22.77
CA VAL A 60 10.24 -13.09 -22.53
C VAL A 60 11.62 -12.85 -23.14
N GLN A 61 11.73 -11.91 -24.08
CA GLN A 61 12.99 -11.46 -24.67
C GLN A 61 12.90 -9.96 -24.97
N ILE A 62 13.95 -9.24 -24.63
CA ILE A 62 14.10 -7.81 -24.94
C ILE A 62 14.98 -7.71 -26.17
N LEU A 63 14.43 -7.21 -27.29
CA LEU A 63 15.13 -7.05 -28.54
C LEU A 63 15.85 -5.70 -28.62
N GLN A 64 15.20 -4.65 -28.10
CA GLN A 64 15.76 -3.30 -28.03
C GLN A 64 15.42 -2.73 -26.65
N PRO A 65 16.41 -2.67 -25.71
CA PRO A 65 16.17 -2.19 -24.36
C PRO A 65 16.02 -0.66 -24.31
N SER A 66 15.24 -0.19 -23.34
CA SER A 66 15.22 1.20 -22.90
C SER A 66 16.53 1.55 -22.17
N ALA A 67 16.92 2.82 -22.21
CA ALA A 67 18.03 3.34 -21.41
C ALA A 67 17.76 3.22 -19.87
N ASP A 68 16.50 3.16 -19.49
CA ASP A 68 16.05 3.02 -18.10
C ASP A 68 16.05 1.58 -17.59
N ARG A 69 16.35 0.62 -18.48
CA ARG A 69 16.38 -0.79 -18.08
C ARG A 69 17.62 -1.13 -17.29
N VAL A 70 17.41 -1.79 -16.15
CA VAL A 70 18.48 -2.31 -15.28
C VAL A 70 18.29 -3.82 -15.06
N PRO A 71 19.35 -4.58 -14.72
CA PRO A 71 19.21 -5.96 -14.28
C PRO A 71 18.37 -6.01 -13.00
N PRO A 72 17.32 -6.86 -12.92
CA PRO A 72 16.56 -7.03 -11.69
C PRO A 72 17.46 -7.60 -10.58
N PRO A 73 17.48 -6.99 -9.37
CA PRO A 73 18.27 -7.52 -8.26
C PRO A 73 17.74 -8.86 -7.74
N CYS A 74 16.43 -9.12 -7.85
CA CYS A 74 15.81 -10.37 -7.42
C CYS A 74 15.73 -11.38 -8.56
N PRO A 75 16.26 -12.60 -8.41
CA PRO A 75 16.21 -13.64 -9.44
C PRO A 75 14.77 -14.10 -9.76
N ASN A 76 13.83 -13.86 -8.84
CA ASN A 76 12.42 -14.19 -9.01
C ASN A 76 11.59 -13.06 -9.65
N ALA A 77 12.19 -11.90 -9.99
CA ALA A 77 11.51 -10.81 -10.70
C ALA A 77 11.56 -11.03 -12.22
N ARG A 78 10.94 -12.11 -12.70
CA ARG A 78 10.93 -12.54 -14.10
C ARG A 78 9.60 -13.21 -14.47
N PRO A 79 9.29 -13.34 -15.77
CA PRO A 79 8.11 -14.06 -16.25
C PRO A 79 7.94 -15.44 -15.63
N GLY A 80 6.73 -15.79 -15.23
CA GLY A 80 6.39 -17.10 -14.63
C GLY A 80 6.89 -17.32 -13.22
N ALA A 81 7.53 -16.32 -12.57
CA ALA A 81 8.01 -16.42 -11.20
C ALA A 81 7.18 -15.54 -10.24
N CYS A 82 7.79 -14.99 -9.18
CA CYS A 82 7.11 -14.22 -8.14
C CYS A 82 6.37 -12.99 -8.70
N GLY A 83 5.10 -12.84 -8.31
CA GLY A 83 4.24 -11.72 -8.71
C GLY A 83 4.31 -10.50 -7.80
N GLY A 84 5.25 -10.45 -6.83
CA GLY A 84 5.29 -9.41 -5.80
C GLY A 84 5.92 -8.08 -6.25
N CYS A 85 6.63 -8.06 -7.38
CA CYS A 85 7.28 -6.87 -7.93
C CYS A 85 7.03 -6.77 -9.43
N ASP A 86 6.74 -5.54 -9.91
CA ASP A 86 6.39 -5.32 -11.31
C ASP A 86 7.54 -4.69 -12.10
N TRP A 87 8.40 -3.88 -11.45
CA TRP A 87 9.36 -2.99 -12.10
C TRP A 87 10.80 -3.08 -11.59
N GLN A 88 11.24 -4.22 -11.07
CA GLN A 88 12.64 -4.39 -10.68
C GLN A 88 13.63 -4.25 -11.86
N HIS A 89 13.14 -4.35 -13.09
CA HIS A 89 13.90 -4.17 -14.32
C HIS A 89 13.98 -2.70 -14.80
N ALA A 90 13.41 -1.76 -14.04
CA ALA A 90 13.48 -0.33 -14.28
C ALA A 90 14.30 0.36 -13.19
N SER A 91 15.07 1.40 -13.55
CA SER A 91 15.73 2.26 -12.57
C SER A 91 14.72 2.95 -11.64
N LEU A 92 15.09 3.27 -10.40
CA LEU A 92 14.17 3.93 -9.46
C LEU A 92 13.60 5.27 -9.98
N PRO A 93 14.39 6.14 -10.63
CA PRO A 93 13.83 7.33 -11.28
C PRO A 93 12.78 6.97 -12.35
N ALA A 94 13.06 5.96 -13.18
CA ALA A 94 12.11 5.50 -14.20
C ALA A 94 10.82 4.93 -13.58
N GLN A 95 10.93 4.15 -12.48
CA GLN A 95 9.75 3.66 -11.76
C GLN A 95 8.86 4.82 -11.30
N ARG A 96 9.44 5.88 -10.73
CA ARG A 96 8.70 7.09 -10.32
C ARG A 96 8.07 7.82 -11.51
N ALA A 97 8.78 7.94 -12.62
CA ALA A 97 8.24 8.54 -13.86
C ALA A 97 7.05 7.72 -14.42
N LEU A 98 7.13 6.39 -14.41
CA LEU A 98 6.03 5.51 -14.81
C LEU A 98 4.81 5.65 -13.90
N LYS A 99 5.00 5.75 -12.58
CA LYS A 99 3.92 6.01 -11.61
C LYS A 99 3.27 7.37 -11.86
N ALA A 100 4.07 8.41 -12.09
CA ALA A 100 3.59 9.75 -12.42
C ALA A 100 2.75 9.76 -13.71
N ALA A 101 3.21 9.06 -14.75
CA ALA A 101 2.50 8.93 -16.01
C ALA A 101 1.13 8.26 -15.82
N VAL A 102 1.07 7.16 -15.04
CA VAL A 102 -0.20 6.48 -14.70
C VAL A 102 -1.15 7.42 -13.96
N ILE A 103 -0.67 8.16 -12.93
CA ILE A 103 -1.52 9.11 -12.20
C ILE A 103 -2.08 10.17 -13.16
N GLY A 104 -1.24 10.79 -13.97
CA GLY A 104 -1.67 11.80 -14.95
C GLY A 104 -2.68 11.27 -15.96
N GLN A 105 -2.48 10.05 -16.47
CA GLN A 105 -3.45 9.39 -17.36
C GLN A 105 -4.82 9.19 -16.68
N GLN A 106 -4.83 8.72 -15.42
CA GLN A 106 -6.08 8.50 -14.70
C GLN A 106 -6.79 9.83 -14.38
N LEU A 107 -6.05 10.86 -13.97
CA LEU A 107 -6.61 12.19 -13.72
C LEU A 107 -7.29 12.78 -14.95
N ARG A 108 -6.62 12.76 -16.11
CA ARG A 108 -7.19 13.23 -17.39
C ARG A 108 -8.44 12.44 -17.76
N ARG A 109 -8.36 11.10 -17.67
CA ARG A 109 -9.43 10.22 -18.14
C ARG A 109 -10.67 10.22 -17.26
N LEU A 110 -10.52 10.25 -15.94
CA LEU A 110 -11.61 10.01 -14.97
C LEU A 110 -12.04 11.27 -14.23
N ALA A 111 -11.14 12.21 -14.01
CA ALA A 111 -11.44 13.48 -13.34
C ALA A 111 -11.52 14.68 -14.29
N GLY A 112 -11.09 14.55 -15.53
CA GLY A 112 -10.98 15.70 -16.46
C GLY A 112 -9.89 16.70 -16.04
N VAL A 113 -8.95 16.29 -15.19
CA VAL A 113 -7.88 17.14 -14.67
C VAL A 113 -6.60 16.86 -15.45
N ASP A 114 -6.08 17.90 -16.11
CA ASP A 114 -4.75 17.86 -16.72
C ASP A 114 -3.74 18.51 -15.77
N ARG A 115 -2.94 17.70 -15.11
CA ARG A 115 -1.95 18.14 -14.12
C ARG A 115 -0.70 17.32 -14.25
N GLU A 116 0.44 17.97 -14.28
CA GLU A 116 1.73 17.31 -14.13
C GLU A 116 1.88 16.80 -12.68
N VAL A 117 2.34 15.56 -12.55
CA VAL A 117 2.52 14.91 -11.25
C VAL A 117 3.98 14.47 -11.13
N THR A 118 4.59 14.77 -9.99
CA THR A 118 5.88 14.24 -9.60
C THR A 118 5.69 13.21 -8.49
N VAL A 119 6.35 12.06 -8.59
CA VAL A 119 6.35 11.05 -7.54
C VAL A 119 7.62 11.20 -6.72
N GLU A 120 7.44 11.55 -5.46
CA GLU A 120 8.52 11.80 -4.51
C GLU A 120 9.06 10.46 -3.94
N PRO A 121 10.39 10.27 -3.81
CA PRO A 121 10.92 9.15 -3.05
C PRO A 121 10.61 9.33 -1.56
N LEU A 122 10.52 8.22 -0.83
CA LEU A 122 10.46 8.32 0.63
C LEU A 122 11.87 8.47 1.23
N PRO A 123 11.98 9.08 2.43
CA PRO A 123 13.26 9.19 3.13
C PRO A 123 13.94 7.82 3.31
N GLY A 124 15.17 7.70 2.83
CA GLY A 124 15.99 6.49 2.88
C GLY A 124 16.03 5.65 1.61
N ASP A 125 15.21 5.95 0.60
CA ASP A 125 15.18 5.19 -0.68
C ASP A 125 16.21 5.68 -1.70
N GLU A 126 16.86 6.80 -1.48
CA GLU A 126 17.90 7.32 -2.38
C GLU A 126 19.31 6.91 -1.96
N ALA A 127 20.16 6.61 -2.95
CA ALA A 127 21.53 6.11 -2.78
C ALA A 127 22.53 7.14 -2.23
N THR A 128 22.11 8.39 -1.97
CA THR A 128 23.06 9.46 -1.62
C THR A 128 22.77 10.05 -0.25
N GLY A 129 23.76 9.94 0.62
CA GLY A 129 24.09 10.63 1.85
C GLY A 129 23.44 11.97 2.21
N GLY A 130 22.13 12.09 2.03
CA GLY A 130 21.35 13.19 2.58
C GLY A 130 21.07 12.96 4.08
N PRO A 131 20.89 14.02 4.87
CA PRO A 131 20.74 13.94 6.33
C PRO A 131 19.46 13.27 6.81
N ALA A 132 18.66 12.67 5.95
CA ALA A 132 17.31 12.15 6.22
C ALA A 132 17.17 10.63 6.00
N ALA A 133 18.25 9.87 6.07
CA ALA A 133 18.13 8.41 6.00
C ALA A 133 17.36 7.88 7.23
N HIS A 134 16.19 7.29 7.03
CA HIS A 134 15.43 6.70 8.14
C HIS A 134 16.27 5.60 8.81
N PRO A 135 16.53 5.65 10.12
CA PRO A 135 17.47 4.75 10.80
C PRO A 135 17.22 3.26 10.58
N ALA A 136 15.95 2.89 10.32
CA ALA A 136 15.56 1.50 10.08
C ALA A 136 16.02 0.97 8.71
N ILE A 137 16.19 1.82 7.70
CA ILE A 137 16.60 1.43 6.34
C ILE A 137 18.14 1.45 6.23
N THR A 138 18.78 2.47 6.79
CA THR A 138 20.23 2.68 6.68
C THR A 138 21.08 1.81 7.58
N ALA A 139 20.52 1.26 8.65
CA ALA A 139 21.25 0.49 9.64
C ALA A 139 22.02 -0.75 9.10
N ARG A 140 21.84 -1.13 7.82
CA ARG A 140 22.48 -2.31 7.21
C ARG A 140 22.97 -2.12 5.77
N GLY A 141 23.22 -0.89 5.28
CA GLY A 141 23.76 -0.68 3.93
C GLY A 141 22.87 -1.27 2.83
N GLY A 142 21.54 -1.09 2.95
CA GLY A 142 20.56 -1.63 2.01
C GLY A 142 20.73 -0.99 0.63
N GLU A 143 20.54 -1.78 -0.42
CA GLU A 143 20.42 -1.27 -1.78
C GLU A 143 19.15 -0.41 -1.91
N PRO A 144 19.20 0.71 -2.63
CA PRO A 144 18.05 1.58 -2.85
C PRO A 144 16.82 0.83 -3.36
N GLY A 145 15.66 1.12 -2.78
CA GLY A 145 14.39 0.48 -3.16
C GLY A 145 14.19 -0.95 -2.66
N LEU A 146 15.14 -1.49 -1.85
CA LEU A 146 15.02 -2.81 -1.23
C LEU A 146 14.89 -2.70 0.30
N GLY A 147 14.46 -3.79 0.95
CA GLY A 147 14.42 -3.89 2.42
C GLY A 147 13.38 -3.03 3.14
N TRP A 148 12.47 -2.39 2.41
CA TRP A 148 11.48 -1.46 2.98
C TRP A 148 10.23 -2.14 3.54
N ARG A 149 9.85 -3.33 3.04
CA ARG A 149 8.54 -3.92 3.32
C ARG A 149 8.49 -4.56 4.70
N THR A 150 7.80 -3.90 5.62
CA THR A 150 7.68 -4.31 7.04
C THR A 150 6.61 -5.35 7.31
N ARG A 151 5.85 -5.78 6.29
CA ARG A 151 4.80 -6.81 6.41
C ARG A 151 4.78 -7.67 5.15
N VAL A 152 5.02 -8.98 5.31
CA VAL A 152 5.05 -9.94 4.21
C VAL A 152 4.26 -11.18 4.58
N GLN A 153 3.33 -11.57 3.72
CA GLN A 153 2.59 -12.82 3.84
C GLN A 153 3.14 -13.84 2.85
N PHE A 154 3.64 -14.94 3.36
CA PHE A 154 4.05 -16.12 2.61
C PHE A 154 2.87 -17.09 2.55
N ALA A 155 2.56 -17.59 1.35
CA ALA A 155 1.66 -18.72 1.19
C ALA A 155 2.47 -20.01 1.39
N VAL A 156 1.83 -21.07 1.88
CA VAL A 156 2.48 -22.36 2.09
C VAL A 156 1.83 -23.39 1.19
N ARG A 157 2.64 -24.17 0.49
CA ARG A 157 2.21 -25.32 -0.32
C ARG A 157 1.86 -26.50 0.58
N ASP A 158 1.20 -27.51 0.02
CA ASP A 158 0.80 -28.73 0.74
C ASP A 158 2.00 -29.54 1.25
N ASP A 159 3.16 -29.39 0.60
CA ASP A 159 4.45 -30.00 1.01
C ASP A 159 5.17 -29.23 2.14
N GLY A 160 4.59 -28.14 2.65
CA GLY A 160 5.14 -27.34 3.74
C GLY A 160 6.10 -26.23 3.31
N VAL A 161 6.38 -26.06 2.00
CA VAL A 161 7.27 -25.02 1.52
C VAL A 161 6.54 -23.67 1.50
N ALA A 162 7.10 -22.68 2.21
CA ALA A 162 6.61 -21.31 2.22
C ALA A 162 7.22 -20.50 1.07
N GLY A 163 6.39 -19.74 0.35
CA GLY A 163 6.83 -18.93 -0.77
C GLY A 163 5.89 -17.77 -1.05
N LEU A 164 6.08 -17.12 -2.18
CA LEU A 164 5.21 -16.02 -2.64
C LEU A 164 4.42 -16.46 -3.87
N ARG A 165 3.23 -15.89 -4.04
CA ARG A 165 2.37 -16.26 -5.18
C ARG A 165 2.92 -15.74 -6.49
N ALA A 166 2.80 -16.53 -7.54
CA ALA A 166 2.99 -16.07 -8.92
C ALA A 166 1.94 -15.00 -9.26
N HIS A 167 2.24 -14.20 -10.28
CA HIS A 167 1.34 -13.10 -10.65
C HIS A 167 -0.04 -13.61 -11.07
N ARG A 168 -1.09 -13.09 -10.41
CA ARG A 168 -2.51 -13.46 -10.64
C ARG A 168 -2.78 -14.96 -10.59
N SER A 169 -1.99 -15.68 -9.80
CA SER A 169 -2.08 -17.13 -9.63
C SER A 169 -2.18 -17.51 -8.16
N HIS A 170 -2.67 -18.71 -7.89
CA HIS A 170 -2.59 -19.34 -6.58
C HIS A 170 -1.31 -20.17 -6.41
N GLU A 171 -0.54 -20.36 -7.48
CA GLU A 171 0.74 -21.05 -7.46
C GLU A 171 1.72 -20.35 -6.52
N VAL A 172 2.38 -21.14 -5.69
CA VAL A 172 3.36 -20.65 -4.72
C VAL A 172 4.77 -20.92 -5.27
N VAL A 173 5.47 -19.83 -5.54
CA VAL A 173 6.88 -19.85 -5.98
C VAL A 173 7.78 -19.93 -4.75
N ASP A 174 8.66 -20.91 -4.73
CA ASP A 174 9.76 -20.94 -3.75
C ASP A 174 10.73 -19.79 -4.08
N VAL A 175 10.74 -18.79 -3.23
CA VAL A 175 11.55 -17.58 -3.46
C VAL A 175 12.89 -17.61 -2.72
N GLY A 176 13.08 -18.54 -1.78
CA GLY A 176 14.27 -18.62 -0.93
C GLY A 176 14.45 -17.37 -0.05
N ASP A 177 14.24 -16.19 -0.59
CA ASP A 177 14.29 -14.88 0.10
C ASP A 177 13.44 -13.84 -0.65
N CYS A 178 13.03 -12.77 0.06
CA CYS A 178 12.32 -11.63 -0.52
C CYS A 178 13.12 -10.35 -0.29
N LEU A 179 13.77 -9.83 -1.33
CA LEU A 179 14.71 -8.71 -1.21
C LEU A 179 14.06 -7.38 -0.80
N ILE A 180 12.78 -7.17 -1.13
CA ILE A 180 12.05 -5.97 -0.67
C ILE A 180 11.57 -6.09 0.79
N ALA A 181 11.56 -7.32 1.37
CA ALA A 181 11.21 -7.49 2.77
C ALA A 181 12.28 -6.88 3.68
N HIS A 182 11.83 -6.25 4.77
CA HIS A 182 12.69 -5.65 5.79
C HIS A 182 13.71 -6.70 6.30
N PRO A 183 14.99 -6.34 6.51
CA PRO A 183 16.04 -7.28 6.92
C PRO A 183 15.64 -8.15 8.12
N ARG A 184 14.98 -7.59 9.11
CA ARG A 184 14.50 -8.34 10.30
C ARG A 184 13.39 -9.35 9.99
N ILE A 185 12.64 -9.20 8.88
CA ILE A 185 11.73 -10.23 8.37
C ILE A 185 12.53 -11.33 7.69
N ARG A 186 13.52 -10.97 6.87
CA ARG A 186 14.41 -11.92 6.18
C ARG A 186 15.18 -12.79 7.17
N ASP A 187 15.61 -12.20 8.30
CA ASP A 187 16.31 -12.92 9.41
C ASP A 187 15.43 -13.99 10.07
N LEU A 188 14.09 -13.94 9.92
CA LEU A 188 13.20 -15.00 10.41
C LEU A 188 13.34 -16.30 9.60
N GLY A 189 13.83 -16.21 8.37
CA GLY A 189 14.07 -17.35 7.49
C GLY A 189 12.80 -18.13 7.14
N ILE A 190 11.65 -17.47 7.05
CA ILE A 190 10.34 -18.13 6.79
C ILE A 190 10.40 -19.08 5.57
N PRO A 191 10.93 -18.68 4.38
CA PRO A 191 10.98 -19.57 3.22
C PRO A 191 11.95 -20.77 3.39
N ARG A 192 12.84 -20.72 4.37
CA ARG A 192 13.85 -21.78 4.63
C ARG A 192 13.42 -22.75 5.71
N ARG A 193 12.20 -22.63 6.20
CA ARG A 193 11.62 -23.47 7.26
C ARG A 193 10.53 -24.33 6.68
N ASP A 194 10.30 -25.47 7.31
CA ASP A 194 9.22 -26.38 6.98
C ASP A 194 7.96 -26.03 7.76
N TRP A 195 6.82 -25.95 7.07
CA TRP A 195 5.54 -25.51 7.60
C TRP A 195 4.42 -26.53 7.41
N PRO A 196 4.54 -27.77 7.91
CA PRO A 196 3.54 -28.80 7.70
C PRO A 196 2.19 -28.40 8.32
N GLY A 197 1.10 -28.51 7.55
CA GLY A 197 -0.26 -28.18 8.01
C GLY A 197 -0.54 -26.68 8.19
N VAL A 198 0.28 -25.82 7.59
CA VAL A 198 0.10 -24.37 7.56
C VAL A 198 -0.34 -23.93 6.15
N ALA A 199 -1.29 -23.01 6.05
CA ALA A 199 -1.72 -22.42 4.78
C ALA A 199 -0.99 -21.10 4.47
N ALA A 200 -0.62 -20.34 5.50
CA ALA A 200 0.10 -19.08 5.33
C ALA A 200 0.87 -18.68 6.59
N VAL A 201 1.98 -17.97 6.39
CA VAL A 201 2.78 -17.35 7.45
C VAL A 201 2.94 -15.88 7.12
N GLU A 202 2.50 -15.00 8.01
CA GLU A 202 2.64 -13.56 7.85
C GLU A 202 3.69 -13.05 8.85
N ALA A 203 4.73 -12.40 8.35
CA ALA A 203 5.80 -11.81 9.15
C ALA A 203 5.66 -10.29 9.16
N ILE A 204 5.80 -9.69 10.33
CA ILE A 204 5.61 -8.25 10.56
C ILE A 204 6.77 -7.76 11.44
N VAL A 205 7.27 -6.56 11.16
CA VAL A 205 8.22 -5.86 12.01
C VAL A 205 7.67 -4.49 12.40
N GLY A 206 7.80 -4.13 13.67
CA GLY A 206 7.47 -2.80 14.18
C GLY A 206 8.60 -1.81 13.95
N SER A 207 8.27 -0.53 13.84
CA SER A 207 9.24 0.58 13.75
C SER A 207 9.55 1.23 15.11
N GLY A 208 8.91 0.77 16.18
CA GLY A 208 9.18 1.22 17.56
C GLY A 208 10.53 0.75 18.12
N PRO A 209 10.88 1.16 19.33
CA PRO A 209 12.10 0.72 20.00
C PRO A 209 12.23 -0.80 20.02
N GLY A 210 13.41 -1.31 19.64
CA GLY A 210 13.68 -2.74 19.55
C GLY A 210 13.21 -3.41 18.24
N ALA A 211 12.42 -2.71 17.40
CA ALA A 211 11.89 -3.21 16.13
C ALA A 211 11.35 -4.65 16.27
N GLU A 212 10.41 -4.85 17.19
CA GLU A 212 9.80 -6.15 17.52
C GLU A 212 9.23 -6.84 16.29
N ARG A 213 9.31 -8.17 16.24
CA ARG A 213 8.75 -8.98 15.15
C ARG A 213 7.56 -9.78 15.64
N ALA A 214 6.54 -9.85 14.81
CA ALA A 214 5.43 -10.76 15.00
C ALA A 214 5.29 -11.70 13.81
N VAL A 215 4.93 -12.94 14.09
CA VAL A 215 4.60 -13.95 13.08
C VAL A 215 3.17 -14.43 13.32
N ILE A 216 2.33 -14.35 12.29
CA ILE A 216 0.97 -14.89 12.32
C ILE A 216 0.95 -16.17 11.48
N ILE A 217 0.62 -17.28 12.13
CA ILE A 217 0.49 -18.59 11.50
C ILE A 217 -0.98 -18.87 11.22
N THR A 218 -1.32 -19.16 9.97
CA THR A 218 -2.65 -19.58 9.55
C THR A 218 -2.63 -21.05 9.22
N PRO A 219 -3.24 -21.92 10.05
CA PRO A 219 -3.30 -23.36 9.80
C PRO A 219 -4.06 -23.70 8.51
N ALA A 220 -3.68 -24.80 7.84
CA ALA A 220 -4.43 -25.41 6.77
C ALA A 220 -5.60 -26.23 7.36
N GLY A 221 -6.83 -25.79 7.15
CA GLY A 221 -8.02 -26.49 7.66
C GLY A 221 -8.12 -26.51 9.20
N ARG A 222 -8.56 -27.64 9.73
CA ARG A 222 -8.69 -27.91 11.18
C ARG A 222 -7.44 -28.56 11.79
N SER A 223 -6.31 -28.54 11.10
CA SER A 223 -5.11 -29.21 11.59
C SER A 223 -4.70 -28.71 12.97
N GLU A 224 -4.34 -29.64 13.85
CA GLU A 224 -3.84 -29.32 15.16
C GLU A 224 -2.47 -28.61 15.05
N TYR A 225 -2.30 -27.60 15.86
CA TYR A 225 -1.07 -26.86 15.97
C TYR A 225 0.06 -27.77 16.51
N LYS A 226 1.14 -27.96 15.74
CA LYS A 226 2.30 -28.70 16.22
C LYS A 226 3.29 -27.76 16.92
N GLU A 227 3.80 -28.17 18.09
CA GLU A 227 4.72 -27.36 18.93
C GLU A 227 5.94 -26.80 18.18
N GLY A 228 6.45 -27.50 17.17
CA GLY A 228 7.58 -27.04 16.35
C GLY A 228 7.41 -25.71 15.61
N MET A 229 6.16 -25.27 15.41
CA MET A 229 5.87 -23.99 14.74
C MET A 229 6.18 -22.75 15.61
N THR A 230 6.43 -22.92 16.93
CA THR A 230 6.77 -21.83 17.85
C THR A 230 8.24 -21.44 17.85
N THR A 231 9.10 -22.19 17.18
CA THR A 231 10.57 -22.00 17.20
C THR A 231 11.04 -20.82 16.33
N VAL A 232 10.11 -20.12 15.67
CA VAL A 232 10.46 -18.91 14.89
C VAL A 232 11.04 -17.86 15.83
N PRO A 233 12.20 -17.25 15.51
CA PRO A 233 12.86 -16.27 16.36
C PRO A 233 12.19 -14.87 16.29
N ALA A 234 10.88 -14.83 16.51
CA ALA A 234 10.07 -13.60 16.62
C ALA A 234 9.69 -13.38 18.09
N GLU A 235 9.55 -12.13 18.49
CA GLU A 235 9.14 -11.74 19.85
C GLU A 235 7.68 -12.15 20.12
N SER A 236 6.84 -12.14 19.08
CA SER A 236 5.45 -12.58 19.16
C SER A 236 5.11 -13.61 18.09
N VAL A 237 4.39 -14.65 18.48
CA VAL A 237 3.83 -15.66 17.57
C VAL A 237 2.34 -15.76 17.84
N LEU A 238 1.52 -15.61 16.78
CA LEU A 238 0.09 -15.65 16.86
C LEU A 238 -0.47 -16.73 15.94
N ARG A 239 -1.61 -17.30 16.33
CA ARG A 239 -2.38 -18.24 15.52
C ARG A 239 -3.65 -17.57 15.00
N ARG A 240 -3.91 -17.70 13.71
CA ARG A 240 -5.15 -17.26 13.07
C ARG A 240 -6.17 -18.41 13.02
N ALA A 241 -7.38 -18.16 13.50
CA ALA A 241 -8.50 -19.07 13.34
C ALA A 241 -9.71 -18.25 12.83
N GLY A 242 -9.97 -18.30 11.54
CA GLY A 242 -10.91 -17.41 10.87
C GLY A 242 -10.52 -15.94 11.09
N ARG A 243 -11.43 -15.15 11.69
CA ARG A 243 -11.17 -13.74 12.05
C ARG A 243 -10.46 -13.56 13.39
N ARG A 244 -10.33 -14.61 14.20
CA ARG A 244 -9.72 -14.52 15.52
C ARG A 244 -8.20 -14.71 15.41
N LEU A 245 -7.44 -13.82 16.08
CA LEU A 245 -6.03 -14.01 16.38
C LEU A 245 -5.87 -14.31 17.87
N SER A 246 -5.09 -15.33 18.16
CA SER A 246 -4.75 -15.72 19.53
C SER A 246 -3.23 -15.75 19.66
N PRO A 247 -2.65 -15.07 20.66
CA PRO A 247 -1.23 -15.16 20.92
C PRO A 247 -0.89 -16.57 21.43
N VAL A 248 0.16 -17.14 20.83
CA VAL A 248 0.80 -18.39 21.29
C VAL A 248 2.00 -18.03 22.16
N ARG A 249 2.70 -16.96 21.79
CA ARG A 249 3.82 -16.39 22.54
C ARG A 249 3.85 -14.88 22.32
N GLY A 250 4.27 -14.11 23.33
CA GLY A 250 4.41 -12.66 23.25
C GLY A 250 3.08 -11.92 23.22
N ARG A 251 3.07 -10.74 22.60
CA ARG A 251 1.94 -9.80 22.58
C ARG A 251 1.22 -9.85 21.23
N GLY A 252 -0.09 -9.56 21.24
CA GLY A 252 -0.90 -9.46 20.01
C GLY A 252 -0.76 -8.13 19.26
N TYR A 253 0.21 -7.29 19.62
CA TYR A 253 0.46 -5.98 19.02
C TYR A 253 1.95 -5.67 18.96
N LEU A 254 2.32 -4.73 18.09
CA LEU A 254 3.67 -4.20 17.97
C LEU A 254 3.68 -2.72 18.32
N SER A 255 4.85 -2.22 18.78
CA SER A 255 5.12 -0.80 18.86
C SER A 255 5.55 -0.29 17.50
N GLN A 256 4.93 0.81 17.06
CA GLN A 256 5.28 1.56 15.87
C GLN A 256 5.70 2.97 16.28
N ARG A 257 6.51 3.63 15.44
CA ARG A 257 6.91 5.01 15.65
C ARG A 257 6.51 5.85 14.44
N ALA A 258 5.78 6.93 14.66
CA ALA A 258 5.42 7.91 13.65
C ALA A 258 4.95 9.20 14.33
N ALA A 259 5.01 10.33 13.62
CA ALA A 259 4.61 11.66 14.11
C ALA A 259 5.21 11.99 15.49
N GLY A 260 6.49 11.67 15.67
CA GLY A 260 7.25 11.94 16.89
C GLY A 260 6.86 11.11 18.14
N ARG A 261 5.99 10.09 18.02
CA ARG A 261 5.48 9.28 19.13
C ARG A 261 5.43 7.78 18.84
N GLU A 262 5.18 7.02 19.91
CA GLU A 262 4.93 5.59 19.80
C GLU A 262 3.44 5.29 19.65
N TRP A 263 3.15 4.26 18.84
CA TRP A 263 1.82 3.77 18.54
C TRP A 263 1.74 2.30 18.88
N ARG A 264 0.66 1.90 19.54
CA ARG A 264 0.29 0.50 19.65
C ARG A 264 -0.51 0.10 18.42
N VAL A 265 -0.09 -0.95 17.73
CA VAL A 265 -0.78 -1.48 16.54
C VAL A 265 -0.93 -2.98 16.67
N SER A 266 -2.17 -3.46 16.70
CA SER A 266 -2.46 -4.91 16.69
C SER A 266 -1.85 -5.58 15.49
N ALA A 267 -1.28 -6.76 15.64
CA ALA A 267 -0.68 -7.50 14.53
C ALA A 267 -1.66 -7.79 13.38
N ALA A 268 -2.98 -7.80 13.67
CA ALA A 268 -4.03 -7.93 12.67
C ALA A 268 -4.39 -6.63 11.95
N ALA A 269 -4.14 -5.47 12.59
CA ALA A 269 -4.51 -4.18 12.05
C ALA A 269 -3.57 -3.74 10.91
N PHE A 270 -4.07 -2.86 10.07
CA PHE A 270 -3.26 -2.21 9.05
C PHE A 270 -2.29 -1.21 9.69
N TRP A 271 -1.10 -1.13 9.15
CA TRP A 271 -0.13 -0.05 9.34
C TRP A 271 0.67 0.12 8.05
N GLN A 272 1.20 1.31 7.81
CA GLN A 272 2.01 1.62 6.64
C GLN A 272 3.22 0.67 6.57
N VAL A 273 3.40 0.03 5.40
CA VAL A 273 4.39 -1.06 5.26
C VAL A 273 5.80 -0.57 4.90
N HIS A 274 5.95 0.70 4.54
CA HIS A 274 7.23 1.34 4.37
C HIS A 274 7.58 2.11 5.66
N PRO A 275 8.78 1.97 6.24
CA PRO A 275 9.13 2.58 7.53
C PRO A 275 8.92 4.10 7.60
N ALA A 276 9.21 4.81 6.52
CA ALA A 276 9.07 6.27 6.45
C ALA A 276 7.65 6.74 6.05
N ALA A 277 6.76 5.83 5.58
CA ALA A 277 5.48 6.25 5.00
C ALA A 277 4.55 6.89 6.03
N ALA A 278 4.52 6.37 7.26
CA ALA A 278 3.64 6.91 8.29
C ALA A 278 3.97 8.38 8.62
N ASP A 279 5.24 8.72 8.74
CA ASP A 279 5.68 10.11 8.96
C ASP A 279 5.38 10.99 7.73
N THR A 280 5.82 10.55 6.55
CA THR A 280 5.65 11.33 5.30
C THR A 280 4.18 11.61 4.98
N LEU A 281 3.31 10.59 5.12
CA LEU A 281 1.88 10.78 4.87
C LEU A 281 1.23 11.65 5.94
N THR A 282 1.67 11.55 7.19
CA THR A 282 1.19 12.43 8.26
C THR A 282 1.55 13.90 7.99
N GLU A 283 2.79 14.17 7.62
CA GLU A 283 3.24 15.52 7.24
C GLU A 283 2.43 16.05 6.03
N ALA A 284 2.22 15.23 5.02
CA ALA A 284 1.43 15.61 3.85
C ALA A 284 -0.04 15.89 4.19
N VAL A 285 -0.65 15.10 5.07
CA VAL A 285 -2.04 15.28 5.54
C VAL A 285 -2.17 16.54 6.40
N LEU A 286 -1.23 16.80 7.31
CA LEU A 286 -1.21 18.03 8.10
C LEU A 286 -1.08 19.26 7.20
N ALA A 287 -0.20 19.22 6.19
CA ALA A 287 -0.07 20.29 5.20
C ALA A 287 -1.34 20.45 4.34
N ALA A 288 -2.05 19.35 4.02
CA ALA A 288 -3.29 19.39 3.24
C ALA A 288 -4.46 20.00 4.03
N THR A 289 -4.54 19.71 5.31
CA THR A 289 -5.71 20.09 6.13
C THR A 289 -5.49 21.36 6.94
N GLU A 290 -4.24 21.73 7.21
CA GLU A 290 -3.87 22.94 7.98
C GLU A 290 -4.69 23.05 9.29
N PRO A 291 -4.59 22.06 10.20
CA PRO A 291 -5.35 22.10 11.44
C PRO A 291 -4.88 23.24 12.35
N GLY A 292 -5.82 23.91 13.02
CA GLY A 292 -5.55 24.95 13.98
C GLY A 292 -6.26 24.72 15.32
N PRO A 293 -5.91 25.49 16.37
CA PRO A 293 -6.58 25.41 17.66
C PRO A 293 -8.09 25.64 17.53
N GLY A 294 -8.88 24.78 18.18
CA GLY A 294 -10.34 24.87 18.19
C GLY A 294 -11.03 24.21 16.99
N ASP A 295 -10.29 23.67 16.01
CA ASP A 295 -10.89 23.00 14.86
C ASP A 295 -11.61 21.71 15.24
N THR A 296 -12.67 21.40 14.48
CA THR A 296 -13.28 20.08 14.48
C THR A 296 -12.81 19.32 13.24
N VAL A 297 -12.26 18.12 13.43
CA VAL A 297 -11.67 17.27 12.40
C VAL A 297 -12.38 15.90 12.36
N LEU A 298 -12.79 15.46 11.17
CA LEU A 298 -13.22 14.09 10.92
C LEU A 298 -12.07 13.29 10.29
N ASP A 299 -11.69 12.16 10.92
CA ASP A 299 -10.73 11.20 10.37
C ASP A 299 -11.49 9.92 9.97
N LEU A 300 -11.80 9.81 8.67
CA LEU A 300 -12.57 8.71 8.09
C LEU A 300 -11.63 7.56 7.71
N TYR A 301 -11.96 6.35 8.13
CA TYR A 301 -11.10 5.17 8.01
C TYR A 301 -9.82 5.30 8.86
N CYS A 302 -9.97 5.78 10.10
CA CYS A 302 -8.83 6.23 10.91
C CYS A 302 -7.84 5.13 11.34
N GLY A 303 -8.13 3.85 11.07
CA GLY A 303 -7.25 2.73 11.42
C GLY A 303 -6.87 2.73 12.91
N ALA A 304 -5.57 2.66 13.21
CA ALA A 304 -5.03 2.75 14.57
C ALA A 304 -4.97 4.20 15.12
N GLY A 305 -5.52 5.17 14.39
CA GLY A 305 -5.63 6.57 14.79
C GLY A 305 -4.45 7.45 14.43
N LEU A 306 -3.67 7.11 13.41
CA LEU A 306 -2.45 7.85 13.02
C LEU A 306 -2.72 9.33 12.75
N PHE A 307 -3.61 9.65 11.82
CA PHE A 307 -3.92 11.03 11.48
C PHE A 307 -4.69 11.74 12.61
N ALA A 308 -5.68 11.07 13.20
CA ALA A 308 -6.39 11.60 14.37
C ALA A 308 -5.43 12.01 15.49
N GLY A 309 -4.43 11.19 15.79
CA GLY A 309 -3.46 11.47 16.86
C GLY A 309 -2.38 12.47 16.46
N ALA A 310 -2.17 12.71 15.17
CA ALA A 310 -1.29 13.79 14.69
C ALA A 310 -1.97 15.16 14.79
N VAL A 311 -3.29 15.22 14.55
CA VAL A 311 -4.07 16.47 14.62
C VAL A 311 -4.53 16.80 16.05
N ALA A 312 -4.76 15.81 16.92
CA ALA A 312 -5.33 16.03 18.25
C ALA A 312 -4.55 17.03 19.11
N PRO A 313 -3.20 17.01 19.18
CA PRO A 313 -2.44 18.01 19.95
C PRO A 313 -2.52 19.41 19.33
N VAL A 314 -2.76 19.53 18.01
CA VAL A 314 -2.82 20.81 17.30
C VAL A 314 -4.16 21.51 17.57
N VAL A 315 -5.27 20.77 17.50
CA VAL A 315 -6.60 21.35 17.71
C VAL A 315 -6.87 21.69 19.18
N GLY A 316 -6.20 21.00 20.10
CA GLY A 316 -6.32 21.27 21.54
C GLY A 316 -7.72 20.96 22.11
N ASP A 317 -7.92 21.27 23.39
CA ASP A 317 -9.15 21.01 24.14
C ASP A 317 -10.36 21.88 23.73
N GLY A 318 -10.10 23.00 23.04
CA GLY A 318 -11.13 23.83 22.40
C GLY A 318 -11.68 23.24 21.10
N GLY A 319 -11.06 22.21 20.55
CA GLY A 319 -11.44 21.52 19.33
C GLY A 319 -12.00 20.12 19.53
N ALA A 320 -12.17 19.38 18.42
CA ALA A 320 -12.60 17.99 18.48
C ALA A 320 -11.98 17.17 17.34
N VAL A 321 -11.60 15.92 17.61
CA VAL A 321 -11.19 14.95 16.59
C VAL A 321 -12.10 13.73 16.66
N ILE A 322 -12.70 13.38 15.53
CA ILE A 322 -13.67 12.28 15.45
C ILE A 322 -13.17 11.28 14.42
N GLY A 323 -12.63 10.15 14.91
CA GLY A 323 -12.24 9.03 14.08
C GLY A 323 -13.42 8.08 13.83
N ILE A 324 -13.49 7.50 12.62
CA ILE A 324 -14.45 6.44 12.28
C ILE A 324 -13.68 5.27 11.71
N GLU A 325 -13.88 4.07 12.28
CA GLU A 325 -13.19 2.84 11.86
C GLU A 325 -14.10 1.61 12.06
N SER A 326 -14.07 0.69 11.12
CA SER A 326 -14.88 -0.52 11.15
C SER A 326 -14.21 -1.71 11.85
N ASP A 327 -12.89 -1.85 11.72
CA ASP A 327 -12.13 -2.96 12.30
C ASP A 327 -12.03 -2.84 13.82
N GLN A 328 -12.46 -3.89 14.51
CA GLN A 328 -12.51 -3.89 15.99
C GLN A 328 -11.11 -3.80 16.63
N ALA A 329 -10.07 -4.36 16.02
CA ALA A 329 -8.72 -4.32 16.57
C ALA A 329 -8.14 -2.92 16.40
N ALA A 330 -8.29 -2.33 15.21
CA ALA A 330 -7.88 -0.97 14.92
C ALA A 330 -8.58 0.06 15.82
N VAL A 331 -9.89 -0.07 16.05
CA VAL A 331 -10.64 0.79 16.99
C VAL A 331 -10.10 0.71 18.42
N ARG A 332 -9.76 -0.51 18.91
CA ARG A 332 -9.14 -0.65 20.24
C ARG A 332 -7.78 0.03 20.31
N ASP A 333 -6.99 -0.12 19.24
CA ASP A 333 -5.68 0.51 19.16
C ASP A 333 -5.81 2.04 19.07
N ALA A 334 -6.70 2.56 18.22
CA ALA A 334 -6.96 3.99 18.11
C ALA A 334 -7.39 4.60 19.44
N ARG A 335 -8.33 3.99 20.17
CA ARG A 335 -8.76 4.45 21.50
C ARG A 335 -7.62 4.42 22.53
N HIS A 336 -6.73 3.42 22.45
CA HIS A 336 -5.54 3.37 23.30
C HIS A 336 -4.55 4.48 22.93
N ASN A 337 -4.31 4.69 21.64
CA ASN A 337 -3.37 5.66 21.13
C ASN A 337 -3.82 7.12 21.35
N LEU A 338 -5.13 7.35 21.40
CA LEU A 338 -5.73 8.67 21.58
C LEU A 338 -6.13 9.00 23.02
N ARG A 339 -5.85 8.11 23.99
CA ARG A 339 -6.31 8.24 25.37
C ARG A 339 -5.85 9.51 26.09
N ASP A 340 -4.75 10.10 25.63
CA ASP A 340 -4.16 11.30 26.23
C ASP A 340 -4.91 12.59 25.80
N TRP A 341 -5.85 12.48 24.84
CA TRP A 341 -6.65 13.59 24.32
C TRP A 341 -8.15 13.32 24.45
N PRO A 342 -8.81 13.81 25.55
CA PRO A 342 -10.25 13.60 25.79
C PRO A 342 -11.17 14.14 24.68
N TRP A 343 -10.67 15.10 23.89
CA TRP A 343 -11.36 15.66 22.72
C TRP A 343 -11.22 14.81 21.45
N ALA A 344 -10.41 13.74 21.45
CA ALA A 344 -10.31 12.78 20.37
C ALA A 344 -11.16 11.54 20.69
N ARG A 345 -12.13 11.23 19.82
CA ARG A 345 -13.07 10.11 20.01
C ARG A 345 -13.12 9.23 18.77
N VAL A 346 -13.35 7.93 18.98
CA VAL A 346 -13.43 6.95 17.88
C VAL A 346 -14.77 6.23 17.89
N HIS A 347 -15.52 6.38 16.79
CA HIS A 347 -16.75 5.65 16.51
C HIS A 347 -16.41 4.35 15.78
N ARG A 348 -16.91 3.23 16.29
CA ARG A 348 -16.79 1.95 15.60
C ARG A 348 -17.95 1.76 14.65
N GLY A 349 -17.66 1.57 13.36
CA GLY A 349 -18.64 1.25 12.35
C GLY A 349 -18.12 1.47 10.94
N ASP A 350 -18.88 1.01 9.97
CA ASP A 350 -18.69 1.38 8.58
C ASP A 350 -18.88 2.89 8.41
N VAL A 351 -17.95 3.55 7.71
CA VAL A 351 -17.92 5.02 7.60
C VAL A 351 -19.24 5.56 7.04
N ALA A 352 -19.74 4.98 5.95
CA ALA A 352 -21.00 5.44 5.33
C ALA A 352 -22.20 5.25 6.27
N GLN A 353 -22.21 4.18 7.07
CA GLN A 353 -23.28 3.94 8.04
C GLN A 353 -23.23 4.91 9.22
N VAL A 354 -22.04 5.18 9.77
CA VAL A 354 -21.87 6.13 10.88
C VAL A 354 -22.27 7.54 10.43
N LEU A 355 -21.80 8.00 9.27
CA LEU A 355 -22.15 9.32 8.73
C LEU A 355 -23.67 9.49 8.51
N ARG A 356 -24.39 8.42 8.18
CA ARG A 356 -25.87 8.47 8.01
C ARG A 356 -26.65 8.43 9.30
N ARG A 357 -26.15 7.74 10.33
CA ARG A 357 -26.93 7.38 11.53
C ARG A 357 -26.57 8.19 12.77
N THR A 358 -25.41 8.86 12.74
CA THR A 358 -24.87 9.59 13.89
C THR A 358 -24.84 11.07 13.56
N THR A 359 -25.44 11.89 14.41
CA THR A 359 -25.26 13.33 14.33
C THR A 359 -23.85 13.66 14.82
N LEU A 360 -22.98 14.02 13.89
CA LEU A 360 -21.62 14.47 14.18
C LEU A 360 -21.60 16.01 14.24
N PRO A 361 -20.73 16.61 15.05
CA PRO A 361 -20.55 18.08 15.01
C PRO A 361 -20.06 18.50 13.62
N PRO A 362 -20.39 19.73 13.19
CA PRO A 362 -19.87 20.31 11.96
C PRO A 362 -18.34 20.34 12.02
N ALA A 363 -17.69 19.73 11.00
CA ALA A 363 -16.24 19.67 10.94
C ALA A 363 -15.72 20.55 9.81
N ARG A 364 -14.76 21.41 10.12
CA ARG A 364 -14.06 22.27 9.15
C ARG A 364 -13.11 21.43 8.29
N LEU A 365 -12.48 20.43 8.92
CA LEU A 365 -11.46 19.62 8.29
C LEU A 365 -11.92 18.16 8.19
N VAL A 366 -11.62 17.54 7.05
CA VAL A 366 -11.84 16.10 6.85
C VAL A 366 -10.54 15.46 6.39
N ILE A 367 -10.27 14.26 6.87
CA ILE A 367 -9.19 13.38 6.44
C ILE A 367 -9.83 12.05 6.05
N ALA A 368 -9.37 11.42 4.97
CA ALA A 368 -9.76 10.05 4.66
C ALA A 368 -8.60 9.27 4.04
N ASP A 369 -8.39 8.05 4.55
CA ASP A 369 -7.48 7.04 3.98
C ASP A 369 -8.28 5.74 3.73
N PRO A 370 -9.15 5.72 2.71
CA PRO A 370 -10.02 4.58 2.44
C PRO A 370 -9.23 3.39 1.86
N PRO A 371 -9.81 2.17 1.90
CA PRO A 371 -9.25 1.03 1.19
C PRO A 371 -9.18 1.28 -0.32
N ARG A 372 -8.49 0.40 -1.06
CA ARG A 372 -8.30 0.47 -2.53
C ARG A 372 -9.57 0.74 -3.36
N ALA A 373 -10.73 0.42 -2.83
CA ALA A 373 -12.02 0.71 -3.49
C ALA A 373 -12.36 2.21 -3.52
N GLY A 374 -11.66 3.04 -2.72
CA GLY A 374 -11.89 4.47 -2.58
C GLY A 374 -13.09 4.82 -1.72
N LEU A 375 -13.62 6.02 -1.90
CA LEU A 375 -14.76 6.53 -1.16
C LEU A 375 -16.06 5.87 -1.62
N ALA A 376 -16.88 5.46 -0.66
CA ALA A 376 -18.25 5.06 -0.95
C ALA A 376 -19.06 6.27 -1.45
N ARG A 377 -20.07 6.04 -2.28
CA ARG A 377 -20.94 7.10 -2.82
C ARG A 377 -21.58 7.96 -1.72
N GLU A 378 -21.95 7.32 -0.62
CA GLU A 378 -22.53 7.96 0.56
C GLU A 378 -21.55 8.92 1.25
N VAL A 379 -20.25 8.57 1.27
CA VAL A 379 -19.21 9.43 1.82
C VAL A 379 -19.02 10.65 0.93
N VAL A 380 -18.96 10.47 -0.39
CA VAL A 380 -18.93 11.58 -1.35
C VAL A 380 -20.18 12.46 -1.22
N GLY A 381 -21.35 11.84 -1.02
CA GLY A 381 -22.61 12.57 -0.77
C GLY A 381 -22.56 13.40 0.51
N TYR A 382 -22.06 12.84 1.60
CA TYR A 382 -21.88 13.54 2.87
C TYR A 382 -20.93 14.76 2.70
N LEU A 383 -19.76 14.54 2.12
CA LEU A 383 -18.77 15.59 1.86
C LEU A 383 -19.35 16.73 1.00
N SER A 384 -20.25 16.40 0.08
CA SER A 384 -20.91 17.39 -0.78
C SER A 384 -21.93 18.25 -0.03
N GLN A 385 -22.52 17.72 1.02
CA GLN A 385 -23.58 18.38 1.81
C GLN A 385 -23.07 18.94 3.15
N ALA A 386 -21.81 18.72 3.50
CA ALA A 386 -21.20 19.22 4.74
C ALA A 386 -20.80 20.69 4.59
N PRO A 387 -21.64 21.66 5.03
CA PRO A 387 -21.42 23.09 4.74
C PRO A 387 -20.23 23.67 5.49
N ALA A 388 -19.84 23.04 6.58
CA ALA A 388 -18.70 23.46 7.40
C ALA A 388 -17.36 22.90 6.93
N ALA A 389 -17.35 21.91 6.01
CA ALA A 389 -16.12 21.33 5.52
C ALA A 389 -15.45 22.24 4.48
N GLU A 390 -14.33 22.82 4.86
CA GLU A 390 -13.54 23.75 4.04
C GLU A 390 -12.34 23.07 3.39
N ARG A 391 -11.71 22.12 4.08
CA ARG A 391 -10.52 21.41 3.59
C ARG A 391 -10.68 19.90 3.76
N PHE A 392 -10.21 19.16 2.76
CA PHE A 392 -10.24 17.71 2.77
C PHE A 392 -8.89 17.14 2.31
N GLY A 393 -8.20 16.44 3.21
CA GLY A 393 -7.01 15.66 2.93
C GLY A 393 -7.39 14.22 2.54
N TYR A 394 -7.23 13.88 1.27
CA TYR A 394 -7.59 12.57 0.74
C TYR A 394 -6.33 11.75 0.41
N VAL A 395 -6.08 10.68 1.19
CA VAL A 395 -5.01 9.71 0.97
C VAL A 395 -5.53 8.56 0.11
N SER A 396 -4.77 8.13 -0.88
CA SER A 396 -5.19 7.02 -1.76
C SER A 396 -4.00 6.27 -2.33
N CYS A 397 -4.06 4.94 -2.27
CA CYS A 397 -3.05 4.04 -2.85
C CYS A 397 -3.39 3.52 -4.26
N ASP A 398 -4.48 3.99 -4.86
CA ASP A 398 -4.90 3.59 -6.22
C ASP A 398 -5.22 4.80 -7.09
N PRO A 399 -4.43 5.10 -8.14
CA PRO A 399 -4.63 6.25 -9.01
C PRO A 399 -5.98 6.31 -9.73
N ALA A 400 -6.53 5.15 -10.11
CA ALA A 400 -7.81 5.13 -10.84
C ALA A 400 -8.98 5.46 -9.91
N THR A 401 -8.95 4.92 -8.70
CA THR A 401 -9.95 5.20 -7.66
C THR A 401 -9.87 6.65 -7.20
N LEU A 402 -8.65 7.15 -6.96
CA LEU A 402 -8.42 8.56 -6.65
C LEU A 402 -9.02 9.47 -7.71
N ALA A 403 -8.67 9.26 -8.98
CA ALA A 403 -9.14 10.10 -10.08
C ALA A 403 -10.68 10.04 -10.23
N ARG A 404 -11.29 8.84 -10.06
CA ARG A 404 -12.76 8.71 -10.05
C ARG A 404 -13.39 9.55 -8.93
N ASP A 405 -12.86 9.45 -7.72
CA ASP A 405 -13.42 10.13 -6.55
C ASP A 405 -13.20 11.64 -6.64
N LEU A 406 -12.04 12.07 -7.12
CA LEU A 406 -11.78 13.49 -7.42
C LEU A 406 -12.78 14.02 -8.43
N GLY A 407 -13.04 13.32 -9.54
CA GLY A 407 -14.05 13.75 -10.52
C GLY A 407 -15.44 13.94 -9.91
N LEU A 408 -15.84 13.05 -8.99
CA LEU A 408 -17.10 13.17 -8.26
C LEU A 408 -17.14 14.34 -7.29
N LEU A 409 -16.04 14.66 -6.62
CA LEU A 409 -15.94 15.77 -5.66
C LEU A 409 -15.88 17.12 -6.39
N LEU A 410 -15.09 17.22 -7.45
CA LEU A 410 -14.98 18.42 -8.28
C LEU A 410 -16.35 18.80 -8.89
N ALA A 411 -17.10 17.81 -9.39
CA ALA A 411 -18.46 18.03 -9.90
C ALA A 411 -19.46 18.51 -8.83
N ARG A 412 -19.06 18.52 -7.55
CA ARG A 412 -19.87 18.93 -6.39
C ARG A 412 -19.32 20.16 -5.66
N GLY A 413 -18.45 20.91 -6.32
CA GLY A 413 -17.99 22.22 -5.84
C GLY A 413 -16.73 22.16 -4.96
N TRP A 414 -16.05 21.02 -4.86
CA TRP A 414 -14.69 20.97 -4.34
C TRP A 414 -13.69 21.40 -5.42
N ALA A 415 -12.59 22.01 -5.02
CA ALA A 415 -11.46 22.34 -5.88
C ALA A 415 -10.24 21.50 -5.50
N LEU A 416 -9.51 20.97 -6.47
CA LEU A 416 -8.23 20.29 -6.24
C LEU A 416 -7.12 21.35 -6.15
N GLU A 417 -6.73 21.70 -4.94
CA GLU A 417 -5.66 22.66 -4.66
C GLU A 417 -4.29 22.05 -4.92
N ASN A 418 -4.02 20.88 -4.32
CA ASN A 418 -2.75 20.22 -4.46
C ASN A 418 -2.89 18.68 -4.58
N LEU A 419 -1.86 18.06 -5.17
CA LEU A 419 -1.71 16.61 -5.24
C LEU A 419 -0.24 16.28 -5.09
N ARG A 420 0.12 15.59 -4.03
CA ARG A 420 1.43 14.98 -3.83
C ARG A 420 1.33 13.48 -4.06
N ALA A 421 2.37 12.89 -4.61
CA ALA A 421 2.46 11.45 -4.81
C ALA A 421 3.80 10.93 -4.31
N PHE A 422 3.80 9.74 -3.68
CA PHE A 422 4.94 9.18 -2.97
C PHE A 422 5.22 7.76 -3.43
N ASP A 423 6.50 7.45 -3.68
CA ASP A 423 6.96 6.09 -3.97
C ASP A 423 7.06 5.27 -2.68
N ALA A 424 5.93 5.00 -2.03
CA ALA A 424 5.88 4.20 -0.81
C ALA A 424 6.07 2.69 -1.05
N PHE A 425 6.17 2.27 -2.32
CA PHE A 425 6.29 0.86 -2.72
C PHE A 425 7.28 0.69 -3.88
N PRO A 426 8.57 0.98 -3.68
CA PRO A 426 9.58 0.77 -4.72
C PRO A 426 9.53 -0.66 -5.28
N MET A 427 9.96 -0.85 -6.52
CA MET A 427 9.92 -2.11 -7.28
C MET A 427 8.52 -2.59 -7.69
N THR A 428 7.45 -1.90 -7.27
CA THR A 428 6.05 -2.21 -7.62
C THR A 428 5.38 -1.05 -8.35
N HIS A 429 4.24 -1.32 -8.97
CA HIS A 429 3.42 -0.29 -9.62
C HIS A 429 2.59 0.57 -8.64
N HIS A 430 2.56 0.21 -7.37
CA HIS A 430 1.80 0.93 -6.36
C HIS A 430 2.42 2.28 -6.01
N VAL A 431 1.58 3.23 -5.65
CA VAL A 431 1.95 4.60 -5.28
C VAL A 431 0.96 5.09 -4.22
N GLU A 432 1.42 5.96 -3.32
CA GLU A 432 0.53 6.69 -2.41
C GLU A 432 0.36 8.13 -2.88
N CYS A 433 -0.86 8.63 -2.80
CA CYS A 433 -1.21 10.01 -3.17
C CYS A 433 -1.89 10.70 -2.00
N VAL A 434 -1.62 11.98 -1.82
CA VAL A 434 -2.36 12.87 -0.89
C VAL A 434 -2.88 14.05 -1.70
N ALA A 435 -4.20 14.09 -1.88
CA ALA A 435 -4.88 15.21 -2.53
C ALA A 435 -5.39 16.19 -1.47
N THR A 436 -5.13 17.49 -1.70
CA THR A 436 -5.71 18.59 -0.94
C THR A 436 -6.88 19.15 -1.72
N LEU A 437 -8.07 19.07 -1.14
CA LEU A 437 -9.27 19.67 -1.72
C LEU A 437 -9.75 20.79 -0.80
N THR A 438 -10.25 21.86 -1.42
CA THR A 438 -10.79 23.05 -0.74
C THR A 438 -12.17 23.41 -1.29
N ARG A 439 -12.89 24.22 -0.53
CA ARG A 439 -14.25 24.64 -0.87
C ARG A 439 -14.50 26.11 -0.51
#